data_374bb72aedd225a102d0f92b4eff6812
#
_entry.id   374bb72aedd225a102d0f92b4eff6812
#
_cell.length_a   1.000
_cell.length_b   1.000
_cell.length_c   1.000
_cell.angle_alpha   90.00
_cell.angle_beta   90.00
_cell.angle_gamma   90.00
#
_symmetry.space_group_name_H-M   'P 1'
#
loop_
_entity.id
_entity.type
_entity.pdbx_description
1 polymer ?
#
loop_
_entity_poly.entity_id
_entity_poly.type
_entity_poly.pdbx_seq_one_letter_code
_entity_poly.pdbx_strand_id
1 'polypeptide(L)'
;MEDYRAPRRPLSMTIVVCIESGFLEPLTIRMVESLRRFGGRFANLEVVAVTPRMTPPLSFQTRRRMAELGIRHLPVSPHNPYAWHHYMNKAEAIAAVEQHVSTEAIAWVDSDILFLREPNGLELQPGVDFLASAPDAGVIGSRGETDPNDPFWQRSAAVIDKDADQLPWLYTGDGHCIRFYWNAGLYVYRRAARFGREFLGDFKLFLDRRVARTHSQVHFMDQVVLGLTVIRLGLAWKALPDSSNFPVCSHLPANYDAAKVADVSVLHFHDSMNPELWDRLLATLGPAHAQVRAWLEPQGPIVLPPSV
;
A
#
# COMPACT_ATOMS: atom_id res chain seq x y z
N MET A 1 37.02 19.45 2.66
CA MET A 1 36.84 18.12 3.31
C MET A 1 35.69 17.45 2.57
N GLU A 2 36.00 16.57 1.62
CA GLU A 2 35.00 15.76 0.94
C GLU A 2 34.42 14.78 1.94
N ASP A 3 33.12 14.83 2.08
CA ASP A 3 32.32 13.94 2.94
C ASP A 3 32.38 12.52 2.35
N TYR A 4 33.32 11.71 2.81
CA TYR A 4 33.52 10.33 2.36
C TYR A 4 32.33 9.50 2.90
N ARG A 5 31.17 9.59 2.24
CA ARG A 5 30.05 8.70 2.51
C ARG A 5 30.41 7.30 2.04
N ALA A 6 30.54 6.39 2.98
CA ALA A 6 30.70 4.97 2.67
C ALA A 6 29.68 4.51 1.63
N PRO A 7 30.05 3.67 0.66
CA PRO A 7 29.12 3.18 -0.35
C PRO A 7 27.92 2.53 0.34
N ARG A 8 26.71 3.08 0.07
CA ARG A 8 25.47 2.53 0.61
C ARG A 8 25.29 1.10 0.10
N ARG A 9 24.99 0.15 1.00
CA ARG A 9 24.73 -1.25 0.65
C ARG A 9 23.60 -1.30 -0.42
N PRO A 10 23.73 -2.18 -1.45
CA PRO A 10 22.65 -2.40 -2.42
C PRO A 10 21.34 -2.79 -1.71
N LEU A 11 20.23 -2.27 -2.20
CA LEU A 11 18.90 -2.62 -1.69
C LEU A 11 18.58 -4.08 -2.04
N SER A 12 18.24 -4.88 -1.03
CA SER A 12 17.76 -6.25 -1.20
C SER A 12 16.26 -6.29 -0.91
N MET A 13 15.48 -5.83 -1.90
CA MET A 13 14.02 -5.65 -1.78
C MET A 13 13.32 -6.03 -3.08
N THR A 14 12.17 -6.68 -2.97
CA THR A 14 11.24 -6.91 -4.09
C THR A 14 9.97 -6.08 -3.87
N ILE A 15 9.54 -5.37 -4.90
CA ILE A 15 8.26 -4.64 -4.91
C ILE A 15 7.18 -5.56 -5.44
N VAL A 16 6.04 -5.59 -4.75
CA VAL A 16 4.87 -6.42 -5.09
C VAL A 16 3.67 -5.52 -5.33
N VAL A 17 2.95 -5.78 -6.40
CA VAL A 17 1.72 -5.08 -6.77
C VAL A 17 0.70 -6.08 -7.33
N CYS A 18 -0.60 -5.81 -7.17
CA CYS A 18 -1.64 -6.53 -7.92
C CYS A 18 -1.80 -5.99 -9.33
N ILE A 19 -2.07 -6.89 -10.27
CA ILE A 19 -2.54 -6.55 -11.61
C ILE A 19 -3.65 -7.49 -12.04
N GLU A 20 -4.74 -6.92 -12.53
CA GLU A 20 -5.87 -7.66 -13.12
C GLU A 20 -6.31 -6.97 -14.40
N SER A 21 -6.96 -7.70 -15.29
CA SER A 21 -7.52 -7.14 -16.52
C SER A 21 -8.49 -6.00 -16.23
N GLY A 22 -8.42 -4.93 -17.00
CA GLY A 22 -9.26 -3.74 -16.85
C GLY A 22 -8.49 -2.54 -16.27
N PHE A 23 -9.11 -1.79 -15.36
CA PHE A 23 -8.57 -0.52 -14.87
C PHE A 23 -7.25 -0.65 -14.09
N LEU A 24 -6.96 -1.81 -13.50
CA LEU A 24 -5.69 -2.05 -12.82
C LEU A 24 -4.50 -2.15 -13.78
N GLU A 25 -4.72 -2.50 -15.06
CA GLU A 25 -3.64 -2.56 -16.04
C GLU A 25 -2.93 -1.20 -16.21
N PRO A 26 -3.60 -0.11 -16.60
CA PRO A 26 -2.96 1.18 -16.76
C PRO A 26 -2.43 1.76 -15.44
N LEU A 27 -3.10 1.51 -14.32
CA LEU A 27 -2.64 1.95 -13.00
C LEU A 27 -1.29 1.31 -12.65
N THR A 28 -1.21 -0.02 -12.72
CA THR A 28 0.02 -0.76 -12.42
C THR A 28 1.18 -0.33 -13.32
N ILE A 29 0.93 -0.18 -14.62
CA ILE A 29 1.97 0.28 -15.56
C ILE A 29 2.45 1.69 -15.19
N ARG A 30 1.54 2.62 -14.91
CA ARG A 30 1.87 4.00 -14.53
C ARG A 30 2.64 4.07 -13.21
N MET A 31 2.25 3.27 -12.23
CA MET A 31 2.97 3.14 -10.96
C MET A 31 4.42 2.70 -11.21
N VAL A 32 4.64 1.60 -11.96
CA VAL A 32 5.99 1.10 -12.21
C VAL A 32 6.81 2.06 -13.09
N GLU A 33 6.21 2.71 -14.07
CA GLU A 33 6.89 3.74 -14.87
C GLU A 33 7.36 4.91 -14.00
N SER A 34 6.53 5.37 -13.05
CA SER A 34 6.93 6.41 -12.11
C SER A 34 8.10 5.96 -11.23
N LEU A 35 8.06 4.73 -10.73
CA LEU A 35 9.17 4.12 -9.98
C LEU A 35 10.47 4.10 -10.82
N ARG A 36 10.41 3.62 -12.06
CA ARG A 36 11.59 3.54 -12.95
C ARG A 36 12.20 4.90 -13.24
N ARG A 37 11.36 5.94 -13.36
CA ARG A 37 11.80 7.31 -13.70
C ARG A 37 12.26 8.12 -12.49
N PHE A 38 11.54 8.02 -11.37
CA PHE A 38 11.69 8.94 -10.26
C PHE A 38 12.09 8.26 -8.94
N GLY A 39 12.05 6.93 -8.87
CA GLY A 39 12.34 6.16 -7.66
C GLY A 39 13.80 6.14 -7.21
N GLY A 40 14.73 6.82 -7.90
CA GLY A 40 16.13 6.88 -7.53
C GLY A 40 16.75 5.48 -7.37
N ARG A 41 17.30 5.16 -6.20
CA ARG A 41 17.89 3.82 -5.93
C ARG A 41 16.89 2.66 -6.02
N PHE A 42 15.60 2.95 -5.85
CA PHE A 42 14.53 1.95 -5.95
C PHE A 42 14.12 1.66 -7.40
N ALA A 43 14.56 2.50 -8.35
CA ALA A 43 14.17 2.38 -9.75
C ALA A 43 14.51 1.04 -10.41
N ASN A 44 15.57 0.36 -9.96
CA ASN A 44 16.04 -0.89 -10.54
C ASN A 44 15.65 -2.13 -9.71
N LEU A 45 14.82 -1.98 -8.67
CA LEU A 45 14.36 -3.11 -7.88
C LEU A 45 13.50 -4.07 -8.73
N GLU A 46 13.55 -5.36 -8.35
CA GLU A 46 12.62 -6.34 -8.89
C GLU A 46 11.18 -5.91 -8.58
N VAL A 47 10.33 -5.94 -9.59
CA VAL A 47 8.88 -5.74 -9.46
C VAL A 47 8.16 -7.01 -9.85
N VAL A 48 7.33 -7.53 -8.95
CA VAL A 48 6.47 -8.68 -9.20
C VAL A 48 5.01 -8.20 -9.21
N ALA A 49 4.39 -8.27 -10.38
CA ALA A 49 2.96 -8.00 -10.54
C ALA A 49 2.20 -9.32 -10.45
N VAL A 50 1.29 -9.42 -9.48
CA VAL A 50 0.56 -10.64 -9.16
C VAL A 50 -0.87 -10.54 -9.64
N THR A 51 -1.36 -11.60 -10.31
CA THR A 51 -2.79 -11.80 -10.58
C THR A 51 -3.30 -12.88 -9.62
N PRO A 52 -3.94 -12.51 -8.49
CA PRO A 52 -4.19 -13.42 -7.36
C PRO A 52 -5.49 -14.23 -7.49
N ARG A 53 -6.29 -13.99 -8.52
CA ARG A 53 -7.55 -14.70 -8.78
C ARG A 53 -7.78 -14.88 -10.26
N MET A 54 -8.74 -15.75 -10.62
CA MET A 54 -9.17 -15.89 -12.00
C MET A 54 -9.78 -14.60 -12.52
N THR A 55 -9.17 -14.05 -13.57
CA THR A 55 -9.63 -12.87 -14.31
C THR A 55 -9.43 -13.10 -15.79
N PRO A 56 -10.04 -12.32 -16.69
CA PRO A 56 -9.65 -12.30 -18.09
C PRO A 56 -8.14 -12.08 -18.25
N PRO A 57 -7.51 -12.60 -19.29
CA PRO A 57 -6.08 -12.35 -19.55
C PRO A 57 -5.78 -10.87 -19.66
N LEU A 58 -4.61 -10.46 -19.18
CA LEU A 58 -4.09 -9.10 -19.41
C LEU A 58 -4.01 -8.81 -20.91
N SER A 59 -4.24 -7.56 -21.30
CA SER A 59 -4.14 -7.10 -22.68
C SER A 59 -2.75 -7.37 -23.26
N PHE A 60 -2.67 -7.54 -24.59
CA PHE A 60 -1.38 -7.69 -25.26
C PHE A 60 -0.46 -6.48 -25.02
N GLN A 61 -1.03 -5.28 -25.04
CA GLN A 61 -0.29 -4.04 -24.80
C GLN A 61 0.31 -4.01 -23.37
N THR A 62 -0.47 -4.40 -22.37
CA THR A 62 0.00 -4.48 -20.98
C THR A 62 1.12 -5.49 -20.83
N ARG A 63 0.98 -6.71 -21.35
CA ARG A 63 2.04 -7.72 -21.28
C ARG A 63 3.33 -7.27 -21.95
N ARG A 64 3.23 -6.62 -23.13
CA ARG A 64 4.38 -6.03 -23.81
C ARG A 64 5.05 -4.95 -22.94
N ARG A 65 4.25 -4.04 -22.37
CA ARG A 65 4.78 -2.97 -21.53
C ARG A 65 5.43 -3.48 -20.24
N MET A 66 4.85 -4.52 -19.64
CA MET A 66 5.46 -5.21 -18.49
C MET A 66 6.85 -5.77 -18.85
N ALA A 67 6.99 -6.41 -20.01
CA ALA A 67 8.28 -6.92 -20.45
C ALA A 67 9.31 -5.79 -20.66
N GLU A 68 8.92 -4.67 -21.27
CA GLU A 68 9.77 -3.47 -21.45
C GLU A 68 10.22 -2.86 -20.11
N LEU A 69 9.36 -2.91 -19.08
CA LEU A 69 9.64 -2.37 -17.73
C LEU A 69 10.36 -3.38 -16.82
N GLY A 70 10.60 -4.60 -17.27
CA GLY A 70 11.20 -5.66 -16.47
C GLY A 70 10.32 -6.11 -15.30
N ILE A 71 8.99 -6.10 -15.49
CA ILE A 71 8.03 -6.56 -14.49
C ILE A 71 7.86 -8.08 -14.63
N ARG A 72 8.11 -8.81 -13.56
CA ARG A 72 7.82 -10.25 -13.50
C ARG A 72 6.34 -10.46 -13.20
N HIS A 73 5.61 -11.14 -14.09
CA HIS A 73 4.22 -11.51 -13.87
C HIS A 73 4.13 -12.85 -13.13
N LEU A 74 3.37 -12.88 -12.04
CA LEU A 74 3.10 -14.09 -11.27
C LEU A 74 1.57 -14.32 -11.23
N PRO A 75 1.02 -15.10 -12.17
CA PRO A 75 -0.36 -15.54 -12.06
C PRO A 75 -0.45 -16.58 -10.96
N VAL A 76 -1.30 -16.34 -9.98
CA VAL A 76 -1.64 -17.29 -8.92
C VAL A 76 -3.08 -17.72 -9.18
N SER A 77 -3.33 -19.03 -9.20
CA SER A 77 -4.67 -19.57 -9.38
C SER A 77 -5.07 -20.35 -8.14
N PRO A 78 -5.22 -19.70 -6.98
CA PRO A 78 -5.68 -20.38 -5.80
C PRO A 78 -7.19 -20.59 -5.88
N HIS A 79 -7.66 -21.67 -5.30
CA HIS A 79 -9.05 -21.75 -4.91
C HIS A 79 -9.28 -20.70 -3.81
N ASN A 80 -9.79 -19.53 -4.19
CA ASN A 80 -10.07 -18.44 -3.25
C ASN A 80 -11.58 -18.33 -3.00
N PRO A 81 -12.09 -18.88 -1.88
CA PRO A 81 -13.50 -18.78 -1.53
C PRO A 81 -13.95 -17.36 -1.21
N TYR A 82 -13.01 -16.43 -1.03
CA TYR A 82 -13.24 -15.02 -0.71
C TYR A 82 -12.95 -14.10 -1.90
N ALA A 83 -13.02 -14.60 -3.14
CA ALA A 83 -12.76 -13.82 -4.36
C ALA A 83 -13.67 -12.58 -4.51
N TRP A 84 -14.79 -12.53 -3.78
CA TRP A 84 -15.68 -11.38 -3.68
C TRP A 84 -15.09 -10.21 -2.89
N HIS A 85 -14.10 -10.46 -2.01
CA HIS A 85 -13.45 -9.45 -1.19
C HIS A 85 -12.19 -8.94 -1.90
N HIS A 86 -12.29 -7.81 -2.59
CA HIS A 86 -11.23 -7.30 -3.46
C HIS A 86 -9.88 -7.11 -2.75
N TYR A 87 -9.88 -6.64 -1.51
CA TYR A 87 -8.64 -6.40 -0.75
C TYR A 87 -7.95 -7.70 -0.26
N MET A 88 -8.66 -8.85 -0.30
CA MET A 88 -8.05 -10.16 -0.07
C MET A 88 -6.93 -10.45 -1.09
N ASN A 89 -7.01 -9.86 -2.27
CA ASN A 89 -6.00 -9.98 -3.30
C ASN A 89 -4.60 -9.54 -2.84
N LYS A 90 -4.52 -8.54 -1.93
CA LYS A 90 -3.24 -8.10 -1.34
C LYS A 90 -2.60 -9.23 -0.54
N ALA A 91 -3.35 -9.84 0.34
CA ALA A 91 -2.85 -10.94 1.19
C ALA A 91 -2.46 -12.17 0.38
N GLU A 92 -3.27 -12.56 -0.61
CA GLU A 92 -2.94 -13.67 -1.54
C GLU A 92 -1.67 -13.37 -2.35
N ALA A 93 -1.53 -12.14 -2.86
CA ALA A 93 -0.36 -11.74 -3.65
C ALA A 93 0.92 -11.78 -2.82
N ILE A 94 0.92 -11.19 -1.62
CA ILE A 94 2.07 -11.15 -0.72
C ILE A 94 2.47 -12.56 -0.28
N ALA A 95 1.51 -13.40 0.11
CA ALA A 95 1.78 -14.77 0.51
C ALA A 95 2.38 -15.62 -0.63
N ALA A 96 1.92 -15.40 -1.86
CA ALA A 96 2.47 -16.07 -3.04
C ALA A 96 3.90 -15.61 -3.32
N VAL A 97 4.15 -14.30 -3.37
CA VAL A 97 5.48 -13.75 -3.70
C VAL A 97 6.52 -14.15 -2.66
N GLU A 98 6.18 -14.19 -1.38
CA GLU A 98 7.09 -14.55 -0.30
C GLU A 98 7.79 -15.90 -0.52
N GLN A 99 7.15 -16.82 -1.24
CA GLN A 99 7.70 -18.13 -1.62
C GLN A 99 8.58 -18.10 -2.88
N HIS A 100 8.50 -17.02 -3.67
CA HIS A 100 9.12 -16.93 -5.01
C HIS A 100 10.27 -15.92 -5.08
N VAL A 101 10.60 -15.24 -3.99
CA VAL A 101 11.68 -14.26 -3.94
C VAL A 101 12.69 -14.59 -2.84
N SER A 102 13.93 -14.10 -3.01
CA SER A 102 15.01 -14.34 -2.06
C SER A 102 15.54 -13.05 -1.41
N THR A 103 14.97 -11.90 -1.74
CA THR A 103 15.38 -10.60 -1.19
C THR A 103 15.12 -10.53 0.32
N GLU A 104 15.85 -9.65 1.02
CA GLU A 104 15.74 -9.50 2.48
C GLU A 104 14.40 -8.85 2.89
N ALA A 105 13.88 -7.96 2.03
CA ALA A 105 12.64 -7.25 2.26
C ALA A 105 11.65 -7.45 1.11
N ILE A 106 10.37 -7.34 1.43
CA ILE A 106 9.27 -7.28 0.47
C ILE A 106 8.50 -6.00 0.74
N ALA A 107 8.26 -5.21 -0.30
CA ALA A 107 7.44 -4.02 -0.27
C ALA A 107 6.15 -4.25 -1.03
N TRP A 108 5.01 -4.09 -0.37
CA TRP A 108 3.73 -3.95 -1.05
C TRP A 108 3.54 -2.51 -1.52
N VAL A 109 3.06 -2.32 -2.74
CA VAL A 109 2.74 -1.02 -3.31
C VAL A 109 1.41 -1.12 -4.06
N ASP A 110 0.41 -0.34 -3.67
CA ASP A 110 -0.86 -0.28 -4.40
C ASP A 110 -0.66 0.32 -5.80
N SER A 111 -1.52 -0.07 -6.75
CA SER A 111 -1.41 0.40 -8.15
C SER A 111 -1.74 1.88 -8.31
N ASP A 112 -2.43 2.49 -7.34
CA ASP A 112 -2.78 3.92 -7.30
C ASP A 112 -1.73 4.77 -6.59
N ILE A 113 -0.47 4.37 -6.71
CA ILE A 113 0.69 5.10 -6.19
C ILE A 113 1.52 5.70 -7.33
N LEU A 114 2.06 6.90 -7.09
CA LEU A 114 3.08 7.54 -7.92
C LEU A 114 4.33 7.83 -7.12
N PHE A 115 5.49 7.43 -7.65
CA PHE A 115 6.79 7.88 -7.16
C PHE A 115 7.11 9.25 -7.75
N LEU A 116 7.30 10.25 -6.89
CA LEU A 116 7.61 11.62 -7.29
C LEU A 116 9.10 11.93 -7.22
N ARG A 117 9.83 11.21 -6.34
CA ARG A 117 11.28 11.22 -6.17
C ARG A 117 11.72 9.96 -5.43
N GLU A 118 13.02 9.80 -5.17
CA GLU A 118 13.54 8.69 -4.35
C GLU A 118 12.84 8.65 -2.99
N PRO A 119 12.20 7.52 -2.62
CA PRO A 119 11.48 7.40 -1.35
C PRO A 119 12.40 7.50 -0.14
N ASN A 120 11.96 8.20 0.90
CA ASN A 120 12.62 8.21 2.19
C ASN A 120 12.00 7.15 3.12
N GLY A 121 12.84 6.46 3.89
CA GLY A 121 12.40 5.60 4.99
C GLY A 121 11.84 4.24 4.60
N LEU A 122 11.87 3.82 3.33
CA LEU A 122 11.43 2.49 2.92
C LEU A 122 12.44 1.37 3.24
N GLU A 123 13.63 1.70 3.70
CA GLU A 123 14.64 0.71 4.06
C GLU A 123 14.45 0.25 5.50
N LEU A 124 14.32 -1.06 5.69
CA LEU A 124 14.29 -1.68 7.01
C LEU A 124 15.63 -1.49 7.73
N GLN A 125 15.60 -0.74 8.82
CA GLN A 125 16.77 -0.56 9.68
C GLN A 125 17.02 -1.83 10.50
N PRO A 126 18.25 -2.02 11.04
CA PRO A 126 18.50 -3.10 12.00
C PRO A 126 17.50 -3.05 13.16
N GLY A 127 16.93 -4.21 13.51
CA GLY A 127 15.94 -4.32 14.58
C GLY A 127 14.52 -3.85 14.20
N VAL A 128 14.27 -3.48 12.96
CA VAL A 128 12.92 -3.17 12.44
C VAL A 128 12.51 -4.26 11.46
N ASP A 129 11.33 -4.83 11.65
CA ASP A 129 10.78 -5.91 10.84
C ASP A 129 9.67 -5.46 9.90
N PHE A 130 9.01 -4.34 10.23
CA PHE A 130 7.85 -3.86 9.50
C PHE A 130 7.80 -2.32 9.44
N LEU A 131 7.43 -1.78 8.27
CA LEU A 131 7.21 -0.37 8.01
C LEU A 131 5.86 -0.19 7.34
N ALA A 132 5.04 0.75 7.78
CA ALA A 132 3.82 1.18 7.09
C ALA A 132 3.46 2.61 7.48
N SER A 133 2.57 3.25 6.72
CA SER A 133 2.04 4.57 7.07
C SER A 133 0.90 4.47 8.05
N ALA A 134 0.79 5.46 8.94
CA ALA A 134 -0.41 5.66 9.72
C ALA A 134 -1.62 5.87 8.79
N PRO A 135 -2.85 5.53 9.19
CA PRO A 135 -4.03 5.84 8.39
C PRO A 135 -4.24 7.36 8.31
N ASP A 136 -4.77 7.80 7.18
CA ASP A 136 -4.95 9.23 6.91
C ASP A 136 -6.03 9.86 7.80
N ALA A 137 -7.07 9.08 8.10
CA ALA A 137 -8.19 9.47 8.94
C ALA A 137 -8.68 8.30 9.81
N GLY A 138 -9.28 8.64 10.94
CA GLY A 138 -9.77 7.67 11.91
C GLY A 138 -11.10 6.98 11.56
N VAL A 139 -11.39 6.70 10.28
CA VAL A 139 -12.72 6.25 9.80
C VAL A 139 -13.28 5.05 10.54
N ILE A 140 -12.46 4.01 10.79
CA ILE A 140 -12.84 2.82 11.56
C ILE A 140 -12.01 2.64 12.82
N GLY A 141 -11.16 3.63 13.13
CA GLY A 141 -10.39 3.66 14.36
C GLY A 141 -11.31 3.74 15.58
N SER A 142 -10.86 3.24 16.72
CA SER A 142 -11.51 3.43 18.02
C SER A 142 -10.64 4.31 18.91
N ARG A 143 -11.29 5.26 19.58
CA ARG A 143 -10.67 6.11 20.62
C ARG A 143 -10.84 5.53 22.03
N GLY A 144 -11.33 4.31 22.14
CA GLY A 144 -11.59 3.61 23.38
C GLY A 144 -13.07 3.25 23.58
N GLU A 145 -13.42 2.77 24.76
CA GLU A 145 -14.70 2.14 25.08
C GLU A 145 -15.96 2.93 24.70
N THR A 146 -15.89 4.25 24.67
CA THR A 146 -17.02 5.11 24.30
C THR A 146 -17.15 5.35 22.79
N ASP A 147 -16.20 4.89 22.00
CA ASP A 147 -16.21 5.06 20.56
C ASP A 147 -17.19 4.06 19.89
N PRO A 148 -18.04 4.50 18.94
CA PRO A 148 -18.95 3.61 18.23
C PRO A 148 -18.26 2.41 17.53
N ASN A 149 -16.99 2.56 17.17
CA ASN A 149 -16.21 1.49 16.56
C ASN A 149 -15.57 0.53 17.58
N ASP A 150 -15.59 0.83 18.87
CA ASP A 150 -14.92 0.00 19.86
C ASP A 150 -15.42 -1.47 19.90
N PRO A 151 -16.71 -1.76 19.76
CA PRO A 151 -17.18 -3.15 19.67
C PRO A 151 -16.59 -3.94 18.49
N PHE A 152 -16.24 -3.27 17.39
CA PHE A 152 -15.53 -3.90 16.28
C PHE A 152 -14.08 -4.22 16.68
N TRP A 153 -13.41 -3.32 17.39
CA TRP A 153 -12.04 -3.52 17.85
C TRP A 153 -11.94 -4.60 18.93
N GLN A 154 -12.90 -4.70 19.83
CA GLN A 154 -12.99 -5.81 20.81
C GLN A 154 -13.06 -7.16 20.10
N ARG A 155 -13.94 -7.28 19.08
CA ARG A 155 -14.03 -8.51 18.29
C ARG A 155 -12.76 -8.80 17.49
N SER A 156 -12.14 -7.75 16.93
CA SER A 156 -10.93 -7.86 16.10
C SER A 156 -9.74 -8.33 16.94
N ALA A 157 -9.53 -7.74 18.11
CA ALA A 157 -8.47 -8.12 19.03
C ALA A 157 -8.63 -9.57 19.52
N ALA A 158 -9.86 -9.99 19.81
CA ALA A 158 -10.15 -11.37 20.23
C ALA A 158 -9.80 -12.42 19.16
N VAL A 159 -9.75 -12.08 17.87
CA VAL A 159 -9.29 -12.99 16.80
C VAL A 159 -7.83 -13.38 16.96
N ILE A 160 -7.02 -12.45 17.47
CA ILE A 160 -5.58 -12.65 17.69
C ILE A 160 -5.24 -12.93 19.15
N ASP A 161 -6.22 -13.36 19.95
CA ASP A 161 -6.10 -13.68 21.38
C ASP A 161 -5.55 -12.50 22.21
N LYS A 162 -6.04 -11.29 21.94
CA LYS A 162 -5.73 -10.05 22.67
C LYS A 162 -6.99 -9.35 23.12
N ASP A 163 -6.86 -8.57 24.19
CA ASP A 163 -7.84 -7.55 24.54
C ASP A 163 -7.58 -6.29 23.73
N ALA A 164 -8.63 -5.58 23.34
CA ALA A 164 -8.47 -4.35 22.59
C ALA A 164 -7.66 -3.29 23.36
N ASP A 165 -7.71 -3.31 24.69
CA ASP A 165 -6.95 -2.38 25.56
C ASP A 165 -5.45 -2.67 25.59
N GLN A 166 -5.04 -3.86 25.13
CA GLN A 166 -3.62 -4.21 24.95
C GLN A 166 -3.05 -3.76 23.61
N LEU A 167 -3.90 -3.29 22.68
CA LEU A 167 -3.43 -2.78 21.40
C LEU A 167 -2.72 -1.43 21.57
N PRO A 168 -1.61 -1.20 20.89
CA PRO A 168 -0.97 0.10 20.87
C PRO A 168 -1.90 1.20 20.34
N TRP A 169 -1.57 2.43 20.67
CA TRP A 169 -2.23 3.61 20.12
C TRP A 169 -1.40 4.20 18.97
N LEU A 170 -2.07 4.78 18.00
CA LEU A 170 -1.46 5.42 16.83
C LEU A 170 -2.15 6.75 16.55
N TYR A 171 -1.37 7.74 16.11
CA TYR A 171 -1.92 8.98 15.60
C TYR A 171 -2.15 8.89 14.09
N THR A 172 -3.34 9.25 13.66
CA THR A 172 -3.71 9.37 12.24
C THR A 172 -3.16 10.66 11.63
N GLY A 173 -3.14 10.75 10.30
CA GLY A 173 -2.73 11.96 9.59
C GLY A 173 -3.57 13.19 9.92
N ASP A 174 -4.84 13.01 10.30
CA ASP A 174 -5.74 14.08 10.78
C ASP A 174 -5.62 14.35 12.30
N GLY A 175 -4.66 13.73 12.97
CA GLY A 175 -4.29 14.01 14.37
C GLY A 175 -5.12 13.28 15.43
N HIS A 176 -5.94 12.30 15.09
CA HIS A 176 -6.68 11.50 16.04
C HIS A 176 -5.81 10.37 16.61
N CYS A 177 -5.88 10.16 17.93
CA CYS A 177 -5.30 9.01 18.61
C CYS A 177 -6.30 7.85 18.59
N ILE A 178 -5.95 6.76 17.93
CA ILE A 178 -6.83 5.60 17.73
C ILE A 178 -6.11 4.28 18.03
N ARG A 179 -6.88 3.19 18.16
CA ARG A 179 -6.33 1.85 18.24
C ARG A 179 -5.58 1.51 16.96
N PHE A 180 -4.55 0.71 17.12
CA PHE A 180 -3.50 0.46 16.15
C PHE A 180 -3.98 -0.24 14.88
N TYR A 181 -3.87 0.41 13.73
CA TYR A 181 -3.89 -0.18 12.40
C TYR A 181 -3.08 0.66 11.41
N TRP A 182 -2.81 0.12 10.22
CA TRP A 182 -1.98 0.76 9.21
C TRP A 182 -2.76 1.05 7.92
N ASN A 183 -2.37 2.10 7.22
CA ASN A 183 -2.73 2.24 5.81
C ASN A 183 -2.05 1.11 5.01
N ALA A 184 -2.83 0.37 4.21
CA ALA A 184 -2.35 -0.79 3.47
C ALA A 184 -1.90 -0.50 2.03
N GLY A 185 -1.77 0.78 1.65
CA GLY A 185 -1.34 1.18 0.30
C GLY A 185 0.16 1.00 0.05
N LEU A 186 0.96 1.21 1.10
CA LEU A 186 2.41 1.02 1.05
C LEU A 186 2.93 0.51 2.39
N TYR A 187 3.55 -0.67 2.37
CA TYR A 187 4.25 -1.21 3.54
C TYR A 187 5.43 -2.08 3.13
N VAL A 188 6.39 -2.21 4.02
CA VAL A 188 7.60 -3.01 3.82
C VAL A 188 7.78 -3.95 5.00
N TYR A 189 8.13 -5.20 4.74
CA TYR A 189 8.42 -6.13 5.81
C TYR A 189 9.64 -6.99 5.52
N ARG A 190 10.27 -7.47 6.58
CA ARG A 190 11.39 -8.40 6.50
C ARG A 190 10.88 -9.78 6.08
N ARG A 191 11.34 -10.31 4.94
CA ARG A 191 10.87 -11.58 4.40
C ARG A 191 11.02 -12.75 5.40
N ALA A 192 12.08 -12.74 6.22
CA ALA A 192 12.29 -13.77 7.25
C ALA A 192 11.19 -13.84 8.31
N ALA A 193 10.39 -12.77 8.48
CA ALA A 193 9.24 -12.73 9.38
C ALA A 193 8.05 -13.58 8.89
N ARG A 194 8.06 -14.01 7.62
CA ARG A 194 6.98 -14.78 6.98
C ARG A 194 5.60 -14.11 7.11
N PHE A 195 5.63 -12.79 7.13
CA PHE A 195 4.45 -11.96 7.36
C PHE A 195 3.34 -12.23 6.34
N GLY A 196 3.68 -12.39 5.06
CA GLY A 196 2.69 -12.57 3.99
C GLY A 196 1.79 -13.79 4.19
N ARG A 197 2.37 -14.93 4.56
CA ARG A 197 1.63 -16.15 4.88
C ARG A 197 0.69 -15.95 6.09
N GLU A 198 1.21 -15.33 7.14
CA GLU A 198 0.46 -15.12 8.38
C GLU A 198 -0.67 -14.11 8.19
N PHE A 199 -0.42 -13.04 7.43
CA PHE A 199 -1.43 -12.03 7.06
C PHE A 199 -2.59 -12.66 6.27
N LEU A 200 -2.29 -13.54 5.31
CA LEU A 200 -3.30 -14.29 4.57
C LEU A 200 -4.14 -15.19 5.51
N GLY A 201 -3.48 -15.87 6.43
CA GLY A 201 -4.16 -16.74 7.40
C GLY A 201 -5.10 -15.95 8.31
N ASP A 202 -4.61 -14.85 8.87
CA ASP A 202 -5.42 -13.97 9.72
C ASP A 202 -6.59 -13.36 8.95
N PHE A 203 -6.37 -12.92 7.72
CA PHE A 203 -7.44 -12.34 6.91
C PHE A 203 -8.57 -13.32 6.66
N LYS A 204 -8.25 -14.59 6.32
CA LYS A 204 -9.23 -15.67 6.18
C LYS A 204 -9.99 -15.88 7.49
N LEU A 205 -9.28 -15.92 8.62
CA LEU A 205 -9.88 -16.12 9.93
C LEU A 205 -10.86 -14.98 10.29
N PHE A 206 -10.52 -13.72 9.96
CA PHE A 206 -11.41 -12.57 10.18
C PHE A 206 -12.70 -12.68 9.35
N LEU A 207 -12.58 -13.11 8.09
CA LEU A 207 -13.74 -13.32 7.22
C LEU A 207 -14.62 -14.48 7.73
N ASP A 208 -14.03 -15.61 8.12
CA ASP A 208 -14.74 -16.77 8.64
C ASP A 208 -15.49 -16.45 9.93
N ARG A 209 -14.88 -15.68 10.83
CA ARG A 209 -15.50 -15.24 12.08
C ARG A 209 -16.46 -14.08 11.91
N ARG A 210 -16.62 -13.54 10.69
CA ARG A 210 -17.52 -12.43 10.37
C ARG A 210 -17.34 -11.24 11.33
N VAL A 211 -16.09 -10.84 11.53
CA VAL A 211 -15.73 -9.78 12.49
C VAL A 211 -16.35 -8.45 12.10
N ALA A 212 -16.31 -8.10 10.82
CA ALA A 212 -16.95 -6.91 10.27
C ALA A 212 -18.48 -7.08 10.18
N ARG A 213 -19.20 -6.02 10.55
CA ARG A 213 -20.68 -5.95 10.53
C ARG A 213 -21.23 -4.79 9.71
N THR A 214 -20.38 -3.87 9.26
CA THR A 214 -20.74 -2.72 8.44
C THR A 214 -19.93 -2.72 7.16
N HIS A 215 -20.40 -1.97 6.15
CA HIS A 215 -19.69 -1.81 4.89
C HIS A 215 -18.27 -1.23 5.12
N SER A 216 -18.13 -0.18 5.91
CA SER A 216 -16.82 0.42 6.21
C SER A 216 -15.87 -0.58 6.90
N GLN A 217 -16.36 -1.42 7.82
CA GLN A 217 -15.54 -2.44 8.47
C GLN A 217 -15.07 -3.52 7.48
N VAL A 218 -15.89 -3.89 6.50
CA VAL A 218 -15.49 -4.80 5.42
C VAL A 218 -14.46 -4.10 4.52
N HIS A 219 -14.72 -2.86 4.13
CA HIS A 219 -13.87 -2.08 3.23
C HIS A 219 -12.45 -1.90 3.77
N PHE A 220 -12.30 -1.54 5.04
CA PHE A 220 -10.99 -1.29 5.68
C PHE A 220 -10.41 -2.50 6.43
N MET A 221 -10.96 -3.71 6.20
CA MET A 221 -10.52 -4.90 6.92
C MET A 221 -9.06 -5.24 6.67
N ASP A 222 -8.56 -5.04 5.45
CA ASP A 222 -7.16 -5.28 5.10
C ASP A 222 -6.20 -4.46 5.97
N GLN A 223 -6.54 -3.20 6.24
CA GLN A 223 -5.75 -2.31 7.08
C GLN A 223 -5.73 -2.75 8.54
N VAL A 224 -6.88 -3.16 9.06
CA VAL A 224 -7.01 -3.65 10.44
C VAL A 224 -6.26 -4.97 10.62
N VAL A 225 -6.49 -5.94 9.73
CA VAL A 225 -5.82 -7.25 9.79
C VAL A 225 -4.31 -7.08 9.61
N LEU A 226 -3.86 -6.18 8.72
CA LEU A 226 -2.44 -5.85 8.55
C LEU A 226 -1.81 -5.46 9.90
N GLY A 227 -2.40 -4.50 10.61
CA GLY A 227 -1.93 -4.06 11.91
C GLY A 227 -1.94 -5.15 12.96
N LEU A 228 -3.06 -5.87 13.06
CA LEU A 228 -3.22 -6.93 14.06
C LEU A 228 -2.29 -8.12 13.81
N THR A 229 -2.00 -8.47 12.55
CA THR A 229 -0.98 -9.47 12.23
C THR A 229 0.41 -9.05 12.72
N VAL A 230 0.78 -7.78 12.53
CA VAL A 230 2.05 -7.23 13.06
C VAL A 230 2.14 -7.41 14.58
N ILE A 231 1.05 -7.11 15.31
CA ILE A 231 0.98 -7.24 16.78
C ILE A 231 1.03 -8.72 17.19
N ARG A 232 0.26 -9.59 16.54
CA ARG A 232 0.22 -11.03 16.84
C ARG A 232 1.60 -11.67 16.69
N LEU A 233 2.33 -11.29 15.65
CA LEU A 233 3.67 -11.80 15.38
C LEU A 233 4.76 -11.17 16.24
N GLY A 234 4.44 -10.12 17.02
CA GLY A 234 5.42 -9.39 17.82
C GLY A 234 6.50 -8.70 16.98
N LEU A 235 6.20 -8.30 15.76
CA LEU A 235 7.16 -7.66 14.88
C LEU A 235 7.55 -6.26 15.40
N ALA A 236 8.84 -5.95 15.33
CA ALA A 236 9.32 -4.60 15.58
C ALA A 236 8.95 -3.70 14.39
N TRP A 237 8.10 -2.71 14.63
CA TRP A 237 7.58 -1.84 13.59
C TRP A 237 7.98 -0.37 13.76
N LYS A 238 7.93 0.36 12.66
CA LYS A 238 8.11 1.81 12.64
C LYS A 238 7.16 2.43 11.60
N ALA A 239 6.62 3.61 11.93
CA ALA A 239 5.83 4.38 10.96
C ALA A 239 6.73 4.92 9.83
N LEU A 240 6.24 4.85 8.60
CA LEU A 240 6.82 5.56 7.47
C LEU A 240 6.62 7.07 7.65
N PRO A 241 7.53 7.90 7.12
CA PRO A 241 7.29 9.33 7.03
C PRO A 241 6.03 9.63 6.19
N ASP A 242 5.27 10.66 6.55
CA ASP A 242 4.07 11.07 5.81
C ASP A 242 4.36 11.33 4.32
N SER A 243 5.57 11.79 4.00
CA SER A 243 6.04 12.00 2.62
C SER A 243 6.16 10.72 1.78
N SER A 244 6.08 9.53 2.40
CA SER A 244 6.30 8.23 1.73
C SER A 244 5.03 7.44 1.43
N ASN A 245 3.86 8.01 1.67
CA ASN A 245 2.55 7.48 1.25
C ASN A 245 1.48 8.58 1.42
N PHE A 246 1.74 9.77 0.86
CA PHE A 246 0.89 10.95 1.07
C PHE A 246 -0.41 10.85 0.26
N PRO A 247 -1.59 10.89 0.90
CA PRO A 247 -2.86 10.70 0.22
C PRO A 247 -3.33 11.98 -0.48
N VAL A 248 -3.76 11.83 -1.73
CA VAL A 248 -4.46 12.89 -2.48
C VAL A 248 -5.72 12.27 -3.08
N CYS A 249 -6.88 12.63 -2.57
CA CYS A 249 -8.17 12.08 -2.97
C CYS A 249 -9.32 13.07 -2.75
N SER A 250 -10.47 12.78 -3.33
CA SER A 250 -11.68 13.61 -3.22
C SER A 250 -12.12 13.87 -1.77
N HIS A 251 -11.89 12.88 -0.88
CA HIS A 251 -12.27 12.96 0.54
C HIS A 251 -11.32 13.81 1.39
N LEU A 252 -10.12 14.11 0.88
CA LEU A 252 -9.11 14.93 1.54
C LEU A 252 -8.79 16.18 0.71
N PRO A 253 -9.76 17.07 0.46
CA PRO A 253 -9.61 18.21 -0.45
C PRO A 253 -8.49 19.17 -0.05
N ALA A 254 -8.13 19.23 1.23
CA ALA A 254 -7.02 20.03 1.74
C ALA A 254 -5.63 19.51 1.36
N ASN A 255 -5.54 18.27 0.85
CA ASN A 255 -4.27 17.67 0.43
C ASN A 255 -3.93 17.98 -1.05
N TYR A 256 -4.88 18.53 -1.81
CA TYR A 256 -4.59 19.09 -3.13
C TYR A 256 -3.92 20.48 -3.02
N ASP A 257 -2.80 20.50 -2.32
CA ASP A 257 -2.00 21.70 -2.08
C ASP A 257 -0.55 21.42 -2.49
N ALA A 258 -0.06 22.16 -3.48
CA ALA A 258 1.28 22.00 -3.99
C ALA A 258 2.37 22.26 -2.93
N ALA A 259 2.09 23.08 -1.92
CA ALA A 259 3.03 23.31 -0.82
C ALA A 259 3.15 22.08 0.09
N LYS A 260 2.04 21.38 0.36
CA LYS A 260 2.05 20.13 1.13
C LYS A 260 2.74 18.99 0.39
N VAL A 261 2.61 18.95 -0.94
CA VAL A 261 3.17 17.90 -1.78
C VAL A 261 4.64 18.16 -2.12
N ALA A 262 5.15 19.36 -1.89
CA ALA A 262 6.50 19.75 -2.31
C ALA A 262 7.61 18.79 -1.85
N ASP A 263 7.52 18.21 -0.65
CA ASP A 263 8.49 17.29 -0.10
C ASP A 263 8.06 15.81 -0.17
N VAL A 264 6.90 15.52 -0.76
CA VAL A 264 6.38 14.15 -0.91
C VAL A 264 7.27 13.36 -1.88
N SER A 265 7.61 12.15 -1.50
CA SER A 265 8.36 11.21 -2.33
C SER A 265 7.47 10.18 -2.99
N VAL A 266 6.40 9.77 -2.32
CA VAL A 266 5.43 8.79 -2.81
C VAL A 266 4.02 9.31 -2.57
N LEU A 267 3.29 9.51 -3.65
CA LEU A 267 1.92 10.01 -3.65
C LEU A 267 0.94 8.84 -3.79
N HIS A 268 -0.06 8.76 -2.92
CA HIS A 268 -1.18 7.83 -3.02
C HIS A 268 -2.38 8.58 -3.57
N PHE A 269 -2.66 8.43 -4.87
CA PHE A 269 -3.59 9.31 -5.57
C PHE A 269 -5.05 8.84 -5.54
N HIS A 270 -5.32 7.60 -5.05
CA HIS A 270 -6.68 7.05 -4.94
C HIS A 270 -7.53 7.30 -6.20
N ASP A 271 -8.58 8.14 -6.07
CA ASP A 271 -9.51 8.51 -7.15
C ASP A 271 -9.05 9.70 -8.00
N SER A 272 -7.91 10.33 -7.68
CA SER A 272 -7.46 11.57 -8.31
C SER A 272 -7.05 11.45 -9.78
N MET A 273 -6.88 10.22 -10.29
CA MET A 273 -6.66 9.98 -11.73
C MET A 273 -7.94 10.03 -12.56
N ASN A 274 -9.12 10.09 -11.94
CA ASN A 274 -10.39 10.26 -12.66
C ASN A 274 -10.41 11.59 -13.43
N PRO A 275 -11.10 11.64 -14.58
CA PRO A 275 -11.19 12.85 -15.41
C PRO A 275 -11.61 14.11 -14.64
N GLU A 276 -12.52 13.99 -13.68
CA GLU A 276 -13.05 15.11 -12.90
C GLU A 276 -12.02 15.71 -11.94
N LEU A 277 -11.01 14.95 -11.54
CA LEU A 277 -9.99 15.35 -10.57
C LEU A 277 -8.60 15.52 -11.20
N TRP A 278 -8.46 15.17 -12.47
CA TRP A 278 -7.20 15.12 -13.19
C TRP A 278 -6.43 16.44 -13.18
N ASP A 279 -7.07 17.54 -13.56
CA ASP A 279 -6.44 18.86 -13.59
C ASP A 279 -6.02 19.31 -12.19
N ARG A 280 -6.80 18.95 -11.19
CA ARG A 280 -6.50 19.23 -9.79
C ARG A 280 -5.28 18.43 -9.32
N LEU A 281 -5.18 17.15 -9.68
CA LEU A 281 -3.99 16.33 -9.42
C LEU A 281 -2.74 16.94 -10.06
N LEU A 282 -2.81 17.32 -11.34
CA LEU A 282 -1.70 17.94 -12.05
C LEU A 282 -1.26 19.29 -11.42
N ALA A 283 -2.21 20.09 -10.95
CA ALA A 283 -1.92 21.34 -10.25
C ALA A 283 -1.22 21.10 -8.91
N THR A 284 -1.60 20.01 -8.21
CA THR A 284 -1.02 19.61 -6.91
C THR A 284 0.46 19.26 -7.02
N LEU A 285 0.91 18.73 -8.16
CA LEU A 285 2.33 18.41 -8.36
C LEU A 285 3.24 19.64 -8.34
N GLY A 286 2.72 20.82 -8.68
CA GLY A 286 3.40 22.10 -8.57
C GLY A 286 4.81 22.18 -9.18
N PRO A 287 5.58 23.23 -8.87
CA PRO A 287 6.95 23.38 -9.38
C PRO A 287 7.93 22.34 -8.84
N ALA A 288 7.72 21.86 -7.61
CA ALA A 288 8.59 20.88 -6.96
C ALA A 288 8.65 19.53 -7.71
N HIS A 289 7.57 19.18 -8.42
CA HIS A 289 7.44 17.95 -9.19
C HIS A 289 7.16 18.23 -10.69
N ALA A 290 7.70 19.32 -11.23
CA ALA A 290 7.49 19.72 -12.63
C ALA A 290 7.86 18.61 -13.63
N GLN A 291 8.90 17.83 -13.37
CA GLN A 291 9.31 16.71 -14.24
C GLN A 291 8.29 15.57 -14.21
N VAL A 292 7.72 15.27 -13.04
CA VAL A 292 6.65 14.27 -12.88
C VAL A 292 5.41 14.74 -13.62
N ARG A 293 5.01 16.00 -13.45
CA ARG A 293 3.88 16.59 -14.15
C ARG A 293 4.05 16.52 -15.66
N ALA A 294 5.20 16.95 -16.19
CA ALA A 294 5.49 16.93 -17.63
C ALA A 294 5.46 15.50 -18.22
N TRP A 295 5.84 14.49 -17.44
CA TRP A 295 5.74 13.10 -17.83
C TRP A 295 4.32 12.57 -17.76
N LEU A 296 3.54 12.96 -16.73
CA LEU A 296 2.21 12.43 -16.44
C LEU A 296 1.13 13.03 -17.35
N GLU A 297 1.17 14.34 -17.57
CA GLU A 297 0.14 15.13 -18.28
C GLU A 297 -0.19 14.59 -19.68
N PRO A 298 0.79 14.20 -20.54
CA PRO A 298 0.48 13.62 -21.85
C PRO A 298 -0.20 12.26 -21.84
N GLN A 299 -0.17 11.56 -20.70
CA GLN A 299 -0.77 10.21 -20.57
C GLN A 299 -2.27 10.27 -20.33
N GLY A 300 -2.78 11.43 -19.91
CA GLY A 300 -4.19 11.63 -19.61
C GLY A 300 -4.69 10.91 -18.36
N PRO A 301 -5.97 11.14 -17.99
CA PRO A 301 -6.61 10.51 -16.85
C PRO A 301 -6.84 9.01 -17.07
N ILE A 302 -7.14 8.29 -15.99
CA ILE A 302 -7.61 6.90 -16.00
C ILE A 302 -9.02 6.88 -15.42
N VAL A 303 -9.97 6.34 -16.17
CA VAL A 303 -11.34 6.17 -15.66
C VAL A 303 -11.34 5.02 -14.65
N LEU A 304 -11.52 5.36 -13.39
CA LEU A 304 -11.64 4.40 -12.31
C LEU A 304 -13.11 4.01 -12.10
N PRO A 305 -13.39 2.78 -11.65
CA PRO A 305 -14.74 2.44 -11.25
C PRO A 305 -15.19 3.32 -10.08
N PRO A 306 -16.51 3.60 -9.96
CA PRO A 306 -17.01 4.31 -8.79
C PRO A 306 -16.52 3.63 -7.51
N SER A 307 -16.08 4.42 -6.54
CA SER A 307 -15.75 3.91 -5.21
C SER A 307 -17.00 3.28 -4.60
N VAL A 308 -16.92 2.01 -4.27
CA VAL A 308 -18.03 1.22 -3.68
C VAL A 308 -18.21 1.57 -2.22
#